data_97e4e951e5672a02733924b828618f4e
#
_entry.id   97e4e951e5672a02733924b828618f4e
#
_cell.length_a   1.000
_cell.length_b   1.000
_cell.length_c   1.000
_cell.angle_alpha   90.00
_cell.angle_beta   90.00
_cell.angle_gamma   90.00
#
_symmetry.space_group_name_H-M   'P 1'
#
loop_
_entity.id
_entity.type
_entity.pdbx_description
1 polymer ?
#
loop_
_entity_poly.entity_id
_entity_poly.type
_entity_poly.pdbx_seq_one_letter_code
_entity_poly.pdbx_strand_id
1 'polypeptide(L)'
;GILAGDSGARLNNGLVRAGKLSAASVGYNLNARETTLFTLDATPRDGQSLADVEALLREQIERLKNEPVGIEELDRIKAQVVASDIYERDSLFYQGMTLGMYETIGLDYRLADRFVEGIRAITPADVQDVARTYLRDTALTLTTLEPRPDSDPQLADSTRNAFSGGTDRD
;
A
#
# COMPACT_ATOMS: atom_id res chain seq x y z
N GLY A 1 -6.51 -1.33 1.65
CA GLY A 1 -7.35 -1.46 2.85
C GLY A 1 -7.09 -2.75 3.64
N ILE A 2 -7.31 -3.96 3.09
CA ILE A 2 -7.24 -5.23 3.84
C ILE A 2 -5.83 -5.52 4.38
N LEU A 3 -4.82 -5.49 3.53
CA LEU A 3 -3.44 -5.79 3.92
C LEU A 3 -2.80 -4.65 4.70
N ALA A 4 -2.95 -3.43 4.22
CA ALA A 4 -2.46 -2.22 4.88
C ALA A 4 -3.41 -1.05 4.60
N GLY A 5 -3.30 0.05 5.36
CA GLY A 5 -4.14 1.25 5.21
C GLY A 5 -4.50 1.86 6.56
N ASP A 6 -4.86 1.06 7.52
CA ASP A 6 -5.13 1.49 8.89
C ASP A 6 -4.46 0.59 9.93
N SER A 7 -4.63 0.95 11.19
CA SER A 7 -4.07 0.21 12.32
C SER A 7 -4.68 -1.18 12.53
N GLY A 8 -5.84 -1.45 11.95
CA GLY A 8 -6.53 -2.74 11.99
C GLY A 8 -6.23 -3.63 10.81
N ALA A 9 -5.51 -3.14 9.80
CA ALA A 9 -5.12 -3.90 8.62
C ALA A 9 -4.19 -5.07 8.99
N ARG A 10 -4.25 -6.15 8.22
CA ARG A 10 -3.59 -7.43 8.55
C ARG A 10 -2.10 -7.32 8.79
N LEU A 11 -1.35 -6.59 7.95
CA LEU A 11 0.09 -6.39 8.12
C LEU A 11 0.40 -5.59 9.38
N ASN A 12 -0.34 -4.50 9.62
CA ASN A 12 -0.11 -3.65 10.78
C ASN A 12 -0.44 -4.39 12.08
N ASN A 13 -1.59 -5.04 12.16
CA ASN A 13 -2.03 -5.73 13.35
C ASN A 13 -1.26 -7.05 13.58
N GLY A 14 -1.12 -7.86 12.54
CA GLY A 14 -0.54 -9.20 12.65
C GLY A 14 0.99 -9.24 12.65
N LEU A 15 1.67 -8.24 12.09
CA LEU A 15 3.13 -8.27 11.94
C LEU A 15 3.81 -7.11 12.67
N VAL A 16 3.36 -5.86 12.47
CA VAL A 16 4.02 -4.70 13.09
C VAL A 16 3.73 -4.64 14.58
N ARG A 17 2.46 -4.68 14.99
CA ARG A 17 2.08 -4.69 16.42
C ARG A 17 2.53 -5.94 17.14
N ALA A 18 2.56 -7.07 16.46
CA ALA A 18 3.12 -8.31 17.00
C ALA A 18 4.65 -8.31 17.15
N GLY A 19 5.31 -7.21 16.76
CA GLY A 19 6.75 -7.03 16.92
C GLY A 19 7.60 -7.84 15.96
N LYS A 20 7.03 -8.33 14.87
CA LYS A 20 7.75 -9.08 13.83
C LYS A 20 8.40 -8.16 12.78
N LEU A 21 7.78 -7.02 12.52
CA LEU A 21 8.27 -5.99 11.60
C LEU A 21 8.34 -4.64 12.31
N SER A 22 9.23 -3.76 11.85
CA SER A 22 9.27 -2.36 12.26
C SER A 22 8.23 -1.54 11.51
N ALA A 23 8.02 -1.83 10.22
CA ALA A 23 7.03 -1.20 9.38
C ALA A 23 6.60 -2.14 8.26
N ALA A 24 5.37 -1.95 7.76
CA ALA A 24 4.88 -2.58 6.54
C ALA A 24 3.92 -1.63 5.82
N SER A 25 4.01 -1.59 4.50
CA SER A 25 3.11 -0.79 3.65
C SER A 25 2.70 -1.55 2.40
N VAL A 26 1.63 -1.07 1.78
CA VAL A 26 1.10 -1.58 0.51
C VAL A 26 0.82 -0.40 -0.39
N GLY A 27 1.32 -0.46 -1.62
CA GLY A 27 1.07 0.52 -2.65
C GLY A 27 0.35 -0.06 -3.86
N TYR A 28 -0.61 0.68 -4.39
CA TYR A 28 -1.24 0.40 -5.67
C TYR A 28 -1.81 1.70 -6.24
N ASN A 29 -1.47 2.02 -7.48
CA ASN A 29 -2.06 3.17 -8.16
C ASN A 29 -3.29 2.74 -8.96
N LEU A 30 -4.48 2.99 -8.41
CA LEU A 30 -5.75 2.67 -9.04
C LEU A 30 -5.98 3.46 -10.34
N ASN A 31 -5.44 4.68 -10.42
CA ASN A 31 -5.69 5.64 -11.48
C ASN A 31 -4.51 5.79 -12.44
N ALA A 32 -3.89 4.69 -12.79
CA ALA A 32 -2.84 4.66 -13.80
C ALA A 32 -3.41 4.34 -15.19
N ARG A 33 -2.90 5.03 -16.22
CA ARG A 33 -3.25 4.77 -17.60
C ARG A 33 -2.72 3.43 -18.10
N GLU A 34 -1.53 3.08 -17.63
CA GLU A 34 -0.83 1.83 -18.00
C GLU A 34 -0.82 0.86 -16.81
N THR A 35 -0.36 -0.36 -17.08
CA THR A 35 -0.19 -1.37 -16.03
C THR A 35 0.70 -0.86 -14.91
N THR A 36 0.25 -0.99 -13.69
CA THR A 36 0.98 -0.57 -12.48
C THR A 36 1.31 -1.76 -11.60
N LEU A 37 2.24 -1.57 -10.68
CA LEU A 37 2.64 -2.58 -9.72
C LEU A 37 1.78 -2.51 -8.45
N PHE A 38 1.48 -3.67 -7.91
CA PHE A 38 1.06 -3.81 -6.54
C PHE A 38 2.32 -4.06 -5.70
N THR A 39 2.67 -3.13 -4.83
CA THR A 39 3.89 -3.19 -4.01
C THR A 39 3.57 -3.57 -2.58
N LEU A 40 4.45 -4.37 -2.00
CA LEU A 40 4.49 -4.69 -0.57
C LEU A 40 5.88 -4.32 -0.08
N ASP A 41 5.95 -3.39 0.85
CA ASP A 41 7.19 -2.95 1.46
C ASP A 41 7.19 -3.33 2.93
N ALA A 42 8.32 -3.84 3.42
CA ALA A 42 8.46 -4.17 4.83
C ALA A 42 9.88 -3.89 5.33
N THR A 43 9.95 -3.39 6.55
CA THR A 43 11.22 -3.16 7.25
C THR A 43 11.35 -4.19 8.35
N PRO A 44 12.45 -5.00 8.35
CA PRO A 44 12.74 -5.92 9.44
C PRO A 44 12.81 -5.21 10.78
N ARG A 45 12.49 -5.92 11.84
CA ARG A 45 12.86 -5.53 13.20
C ARG A 45 14.24 -6.09 13.51
N ASP A 46 14.92 -5.50 14.49
CA ASP A 46 16.22 -5.97 14.96
C ASP A 46 16.17 -7.48 15.26
N GLY A 47 17.11 -8.21 14.68
CA GLY A 47 17.20 -9.66 14.81
C GLY A 47 16.36 -10.49 13.84
N GLN A 48 15.55 -9.85 12.98
CA GLN A 48 14.82 -10.53 11.91
C GLN A 48 15.65 -10.55 10.63
N SER A 49 15.72 -11.71 9.98
CA SER A 49 16.36 -11.81 8.66
C SER A 49 15.42 -11.37 7.54
N LEU A 50 15.98 -10.97 6.40
CA LEU A 50 15.20 -10.65 5.21
C LEU A 50 14.37 -11.85 4.71
N ALA A 51 14.92 -13.07 4.85
CA ALA A 51 14.21 -14.30 4.50
C ALA A 51 12.98 -14.55 5.39
N ASP A 52 13.08 -14.26 6.69
CA ASP A 52 11.94 -14.37 7.60
C ASP A 52 10.85 -13.34 7.25
N VAL A 53 11.25 -12.12 6.89
CA VAL A 53 10.32 -11.08 6.46
C VAL A 53 9.61 -11.48 5.18
N GLU A 54 10.34 -11.99 4.18
CA GLU A 54 9.73 -12.51 2.95
C GLU A 54 8.70 -13.60 3.25
N ALA A 55 9.07 -14.58 4.09
CA ALA A 55 8.18 -15.67 4.47
C ALA A 55 6.89 -15.16 5.13
N LEU A 56 6.99 -14.17 6.03
CA LEU A 56 5.85 -13.55 6.69
C LEU A 56 4.92 -12.84 5.69
N LEU A 57 5.47 -12.11 4.72
CA LEU A 57 4.67 -11.44 3.69
C LEU A 57 3.99 -12.45 2.78
N ARG A 58 4.70 -13.48 2.34
CA ARG A 58 4.14 -14.57 1.52
C ARG A 58 3.00 -15.28 2.25
N GLU A 59 3.15 -15.55 3.54
CA GLU A 59 2.08 -16.15 4.36
C GLU A 59 0.81 -15.28 4.32
N GLN A 60 0.92 -13.96 4.45
CA GLN A 60 -0.24 -13.07 4.40
C GLN A 60 -0.91 -13.06 3.02
N ILE A 61 -0.14 -13.16 1.95
CA ILE A 61 -0.66 -13.28 0.59
C ILE A 61 -1.37 -14.63 0.40
N GLU A 62 -0.76 -15.73 0.83
CA GLU A 62 -1.38 -17.06 0.74
C GLU A 62 -2.67 -17.15 1.57
N ARG A 63 -2.70 -16.56 2.74
CA ARG A 63 -3.94 -16.45 3.52
C ARG A 63 -5.04 -15.71 2.76
N LEU A 64 -4.69 -14.59 2.09
CA LEU A 64 -5.67 -13.84 1.30
C LEU A 64 -6.21 -14.64 0.11
N LYS A 65 -5.39 -15.52 -0.50
CA LYS A 65 -5.80 -16.41 -1.59
C LYS A 65 -6.66 -17.60 -1.13
N ASN A 66 -6.40 -18.11 0.07
CA ASN A 66 -6.97 -19.38 0.53
C ASN A 66 -8.11 -19.21 1.54
N GLU A 67 -8.12 -18.10 2.27
CA GLU A 67 -9.13 -17.78 3.28
C GLU A 67 -9.95 -16.56 2.83
N PRO A 68 -11.29 -16.67 2.75
CA PRO A 68 -12.12 -15.50 2.46
C PRO A 68 -11.94 -14.43 3.54
N VAL A 69 -11.98 -13.17 3.13
CA VAL A 69 -11.97 -12.05 4.07
C VAL A 69 -13.26 -12.07 4.91
N GLY A 70 -13.14 -11.84 6.21
CA GLY A 70 -14.30 -11.72 7.09
C GLY A 70 -15.24 -10.60 6.66
N ILE A 71 -16.55 -10.83 6.77
CA ILE A 71 -17.56 -9.83 6.37
C ILE A 71 -17.38 -8.55 7.17
N GLU A 72 -17.18 -8.63 8.47
CA GLU A 72 -16.97 -7.46 9.35
C GLU A 72 -15.70 -6.68 8.98
N GLU A 73 -14.61 -7.38 8.63
CA GLU A 73 -13.37 -6.77 8.16
C GLU A 73 -13.60 -6.01 6.85
N LEU A 74 -14.28 -6.64 5.91
CA LEU A 74 -14.57 -6.04 4.61
C LEU A 74 -15.51 -4.83 4.74
N ASP A 75 -16.57 -4.94 5.54
CA ASP A 75 -17.54 -3.88 5.73
C ASP A 75 -16.91 -2.65 6.43
N ARG A 76 -16.02 -2.87 7.40
CA ARG A 76 -15.25 -1.79 8.02
C ARG A 76 -14.40 -1.04 6.99
N ILE A 77 -13.71 -1.76 6.11
CA ILE A 77 -12.87 -1.15 5.07
C ILE A 77 -13.72 -0.41 4.04
N LYS A 78 -14.83 -0.99 3.60
CA LYS A 78 -15.79 -0.31 2.71
C LYS A 78 -16.29 0.99 3.32
N ALA A 79 -16.66 0.97 4.59
CA ALA A 79 -17.13 2.16 5.29
C ALA A 79 -16.06 3.26 5.32
N GLN A 80 -14.80 2.92 5.56
CA GLN A 80 -13.69 3.87 5.53
C GLN A 80 -13.47 4.47 4.14
N VAL A 81 -13.45 3.64 3.09
CA VAL A 81 -13.26 4.10 1.72
C VAL A 81 -14.40 5.02 1.28
N VAL A 82 -15.65 4.65 1.59
CA VAL A 82 -16.84 5.46 1.27
C VAL A 82 -16.81 6.78 2.04
N ALA A 83 -16.45 6.76 3.32
CA ALA A 83 -16.34 7.98 4.12
C ALA A 83 -15.26 8.93 3.56
N SER A 84 -14.09 8.40 3.16
CA SER A 84 -13.03 9.20 2.54
C SER A 84 -13.52 9.87 1.26
N ASP A 85 -14.17 9.11 0.35
CA ASP A 85 -14.71 9.64 -0.90
C ASP A 85 -15.76 10.76 -0.65
N ILE A 86 -16.64 10.60 0.33
CA ILE A 86 -17.64 11.61 0.69
C ILE A 86 -16.96 12.90 1.16
N TYR A 87 -15.95 12.81 2.07
CA TYR A 87 -15.23 13.99 2.55
C TYR A 87 -14.46 14.70 1.43
N GLU A 88 -13.87 13.93 0.52
CA GLU A 88 -13.11 14.48 -0.61
C GLU A 88 -14.02 15.22 -1.59
N ARG A 89 -15.27 14.78 -1.75
CA ARG A 89 -16.27 15.44 -2.61
C ARG A 89 -16.71 16.84 -2.13
N ASP A 90 -16.46 17.20 -0.89
CA ASP A 90 -16.74 18.56 -0.39
C ASP A 90 -15.80 19.61 -1.00
N SER A 91 -14.68 19.20 -1.58
CA SER A 91 -13.72 20.06 -2.23
C SER A 91 -13.96 20.16 -3.74
N LEU A 92 -14.27 21.36 -4.24
CA LEU A 92 -14.37 21.63 -5.69
C LEU A 92 -13.08 21.32 -6.44
N PHE A 93 -11.93 21.57 -5.80
CA PHE A 93 -10.63 21.23 -6.37
C PHE A 93 -10.51 19.71 -6.55
N TYR A 94 -10.87 18.94 -5.54
CA TYR A 94 -10.81 17.48 -5.60
C TYR A 94 -11.75 16.92 -6.67
N GLN A 95 -12.99 17.44 -6.76
CA GLN A 95 -13.92 17.05 -7.81
C GLN A 95 -13.34 17.30 -9.20
N GLY A 96 -12.80 18.50 -9.46
CA GLY A 96 -12.16 18.82 -10.73
C GLY A 96 -10.97 17.93 -11.05
N MET A 97 -10.12 17.66 -10.05
CA MET A 97 -8.99 16.76 -10.19
C MET A 97 -9.41 15.33 -10.53
N THR A 98 -10.43 14.81 -9.86
CA THR A 98 -10.95 13.45 -10.10
C THR A 98 -11.51 13.30 -11.52
N LEU A 99 -12.32 14.26 -11.98
CA LEU A 99 -12.86 14.26 -13.33
C LEU A 99 -11.74 14.32 -14.38
N GLY A 100 -10.80 15.25 -14.21
CA GLY A 100 -9.67 15.40 -15.11
C GLY A 100 -8.76 14.15 -15.12
N MET A 101 -8.60 13.49 -14.00
CA MET A 101 -7.83 12.26 -13.90
C MET A 101 -8.48 11.12 -14.68
N TYR A 102 -9.79 10.88 -14.53
CA TYR A 102 -10.48 9.84 -15.28
C TYR A 102 -10.37 10.07 -16.79
N GLU A 103 -10.62 11.28 -17.26
CA GLU A 103 -10.47 11.63 -18.68
C GLU A 103 -9.03 11.44 -19.18
N THR A 104 -8.02 11.82 -18.38
CA THR A 104 -6.61 11.69 -18.75
C THR A 104 -6.18 10.24 -18.93
N ILE A 105 -6.70 9.32 -18.11
CA ILE A 105 -6.40 7.89 -18.21
C ILE A 105 -7.32 7.15 -19.19
N GLY A 106 -8.25 7.85 -19.84
CA GLY A 106 -9.15 7.30 -20.85
C GLY A 106 -10.39 6.60 -20.27
N LEU A 107 -10.75 6.92 -19.02
CA LEU A 107 -11.99 6.46 -18.40
C LEU A 107 -13.09 7.52 -18.50
N ASP A 108 -14.34 7.09 -18.53
CA ASP A 108 -15.48 8.00 -18.45
C ASP A 108 -15.57 8.62 -17.05
N TYR A 109 -15.59 9.95 -16.98
CA TYR A 109 -15.71 10.69 -15.71
C TYR A 109 -16.95 10.31 -14.89
N ARG A 110 -18.01 9.78 -15.53
CA ARG A 110 -19.23 9.30 -14.87
C ARG A 110 -18.97 8.08 -13.96
N LEU A 111 -17.81 7.44 -14.08
CA LEU A 111 -17.39 6.39 -13.15
C LEU A 111 -17.20 6.92 -11.73
N ALA A 112 -16.90 8.21 -11.58
CA ALA A 112 -16.81 8.84 -10.26
C ALA A 112 -18.14 8.69 -9.47
N ASP A 113 -19.29 8.82 -10.16
CA ASP A 113 -20.60 8.69 -9.51
C ASP A 113 -20.92 7.25 -9.09
N ARG A 114 -20.32 6.27 -9.76
CA ARG A 114 -20.51 4.83 -9.47
C ARG A 114 -19.50 4.25 -8.49
N PHE A 115 -18.50 5.03 -8.10
CA PHE A 115 -17.41 4.53 -7.25
C PHE A 115 -17.92 3.94 -5.94
N VAL A 116 -18.77 4.66 -5.23
CA VAL A 116 -19.34 4.22 -3.93
C VAL A 116 -20.19 2.95 -4.11
N GLU A 117 -21.02 2.89 -5.16
CA GLU A 117 -21.81 1.70 -5.48
C GLU A 117 -20.91 0.50 -5.75
N GLY A 118 -19.86 0.68 -6.56
CA GLY A 118 -18.86 -0.34 -6.85
C GLY A 118 -18.17 -0.85 -5.59
N ILE A 119 -17.74 0.04 -4.70
CA ILE A 119 -17.11 -0.36 -3.41
C ILE A 119 -18.08 -1.18 -2.55
N ARG A 120 -19.35 -0.77 -2.47
CA ARG A 120 -20.37 -1.49 -1.68
C ARG A 120 -20.66 -2.88 -2.24
N ALA A 121 -20.60 -3.06 -3.55
CA ALA A 121 -20.87 -4.32 -4.22
C ALA A 121 -19.77 -5.38 -4.04
N ILE A 122 -18.54 -5.01 -3.68
CA ILE A 122 -17.42 -5.94 -3.51
C ILE A 122 -17.76 -7.00 -2.46
N THR A 123 -17.52 -8.26 -2.79
CA THR A 123 -17.72 -9.42 -1.90
C THR A 123 -16.39 -10.01 -1.42
N PRO A 124 -16.39 -10.83 -0.36
CA PRO A 124 -15.18 -11.57 0.04
C PRO A 124 -14.60 -12.45 -1.08
N ALA A 125 -15.47 -13.00 -1.94
CA ALA A 125 -15.07 -13.81 -3.09
C ALA A 125 -14.31 -12.97 -4.13
N ASP A 126 -14.78 -11.76 -4.44
CA ASP A 126 -14.10 -10.86 -5.38
C ASP A 126 -12.68 -10.54 -4.92
N VAL A 127 -12.49 -10.29 -3.61
CA VAL A 127 -11.17 -10.04 -3.03
C VAL A 127 -10.26 -11.26 -3.21
N GLN A 128 -10.78 -12.44 -2.95
CA GLN A 128 -10.02 -13.69 -3.06
C GLN A 128 -9.66 -13.99 -4.52
N ASP A 129 -10.58 -13.78 -5.46
CA ASP A 129 -10.37 -14.00 -6.89
C ASP A 129 -9.32 -13.04 -7.46
N VAL A 130 -9.35 -11.77 -7.06
CA VAL A 130 -8.31 -10.79 -7.40
C VAL A 130 -6.95 -11.23 -6.84
N ALA A 131 -6.89 -11.67 -5.59
CA ALA A 131 -5.64 -12.14 -4.99
C ALA A 131 -5.07 -13.36 -5.75
N ARG A 132 -5.88 -14.33 -6.10
CA ARG A 132 -5.48 -15.52 -6.87
C ARG A 132 -5.05 -15.17 -8.29
N THR A 133 -5.72 -14.22 -8.92
CA THR A 133 -5.45 -13.85 -10.31
C THR A 133 -4.17 -13.07 -10.47
N TYR A 134 -3.89 -12.12 -9.55
CA TYR A 134 -2.82 -11.15 -9.73
C TYR A 134 -1.60 -11.38 -8.84
N LEU A 135 -1.77 -11.90 -7.62
CA LEU A 135 -0.66 -12.10 -6.69
C LEU A 135 0.00 -13.49 -6.88
N ARG A 136 0.60 -13.70 -8.05
CA ARG A 136 1.22 -14.97 -8.44
C ARG A 136 2.73 -14.90 -8.38
N ASP A 137 3.40 -16.00 -8.01
CA ASP A 137 4.86 -16.09 -7.99
C ASP A 137 5.49 -15.81 -9.35
N THR A 138 4.81 -16.17 -10.44
CA THR A 138 5.28 -15.90 -11.81
C THR A 138 5.29 -14.43 -12.19
N ALA A 139 4.61 -13.59 -11.41
CA ALA A 139 4.54 -12.14 -11.60
C ALA A 139 5.20 -11.37 -10.44
N LEU A 140 5.93 -12.08 -9.57
CA LEU A 140 6.61 -11.48 -8.43
C LEU A 140 8.01 -10.99 -8.81
N THR A 141 8.33 -9.77 -8.39
CA THR A 141 9.69 -9.25 -8.31
C THR A 141 10.00 -8.96 -6.86
N LEU A 142 11.04 -9.60 -6.33
CA LEU A 142 11.54 -9.36 -4.98
C LEU A 142 12.80 -8.50 -5.05
N THR A 143 12.82 -7.43 -4.27
CA THR A 143 14.01 -6.59 -4.08
C THR A 143 14.32 -6.49 -2.59
N THR A 144 15.61 -6.58 -2.26
CA THR A 144 16.10 -6.45 -0.90
C THR A 144 17.13 -5.34 -0.83
N LEU A 145 17.10 -4.56 0.24
CA LEU A 145 18.11 -3.54 0.55
C LEU A 145 18.82 -3.95 1.84
N GLU A 146 20.10 -4.25 1.71
CA GLU A 146 20.97 -4.51 2.85
C GLU A 146 21.78 -3.25 3.17
N PRO A 147 21.77 -2.78 4.44
CA PRO A 147 22.62 -1.68 4.84
C PRO A 147 24.08 -2.02 4.59
N ARG A 148 24.83 -1.13 3.98
CA ARG A 148 26.28 -1.28 3.90
C ARG A 148 26.84 -1.15 5.33
N PRO A 149 27.70 -2.08 5.79
CA PRO A 149 28.41 -1.87 7.05
C PRO A 149 29.09 -0.50 7.03
N ASP A 150 28.99 0.26 8.11
CA ASP A 150 29.66 1.55 8.30
C ASP A 150 31.18 1.34 8.31
N SER A 151 31.77 1.10 7.17
CA SER A 151 33.22 0.89 7.01
C SER A 151 33.95 2.10 6.43
N ASP A 152 33.20 3.19 6.12
CA ASP A 152 33.82 4.41 5.58
C ASP A 152 33.35 5.67 6.34
N PRO A 153 34.15 6.15 7.32
CA PRO A 153 33.86 7.39 8.04
C PRO A 153 33.75 8.63 7.14
N GLN A 154 34.30 8.58 5.93
CA GLN A 154 34.27 9.72 5.00
C GLN A 154 32.89 9.88 4.31
N LEU A 155 32.11 8.80 4.17
CA LEU A 155 30.75 8.87 3.61
C LEU A 155 29.72 9.42 4.62
N ALA A 156 29.90 9.19 5.90
CA ALA A 156 29.07 9.76 6.96
C ALA A 156 29.20 11.29 7.03
N ASP A 157 30.39 11.81 6.76
CA ASP A 157 30.67 13.25 6.81
C ASP A 157 30.15 13.99 5.55
N SER A 158 30.17 13.35 4.39
CA SER A 158 29.66 13.94 3.15
C SER A 158 28.12 14.10 3.17
N THR A 159 27.42 13.19 3.82
CA THR A 159 25.94 13.25 3.96
C THR A 159 25.54 14.32 4.98
N ARG A 160 26.30 14.49 6.05
CA ARG A 160 26.08 15.53 7.06
C ARG A 160 26.28 16.93 6.50
N ASN A 161 27.32 17.13 5.68
CA ASN A 161 27.63 18.42 5.05
C ASN A 161 26.66 18.81 3.93
N ALA A 162 26.04 17.84 3.24
CA ALA A 162 25.02 18.11 2.23
C ALA A 162 23.70 18.67 2.81
N PHE A 163 23.40 18.38 4.07
CA PHE A 163 22.20 18.88 4.76
C PHE A 163 22.43 20.12 5.64
N SER A 164 23.68 20.49 5.93
CA SER A 164 24.00 21.65 6.75
C SER A 164 24.26 22.94 5.97
N GLY A 165 24.25 22.92 4.65
CA GLY A 165 24.53 24.05 3.76
C GLY A 165 23.36 24.98 3.42
N GLY A 166 22.28 24.99 4.19
CA GLY A 166 21.04 25.68 3.84
C GLY A 166 20.55 26.80 4.76
N THR A 167 21.37 27.34 5.64
CA THR A 167 20.97 28.47 6.50
C THR A 167 22.04 29.52 6.61
N ASP A 168 22.29 30.23 5.53
CA ASP A 168 22.85 31.59 5.56
C ASP A 168 22.32 32.33 4.32
N ARG A 169 21.27 33.10 4.53
CA ARG A 169 20.89 34.21 3.68
C ARG A 169 20.50 35.37 4.61
N ASP A 170 21.40 36.32 4.67
CA ASP A 170 21.14 37.69 5.12
C ASP A 170 19.99 38.35 4.36
#